data_4cea59acef884267744f083834486afa
#
_entry.id   4cea59acef884267744f083834486afa
#
_cell.length_a   1.000
_cell.length_b   1.000
_cell.length_c   1.000
_cell.angle_alpha   90.00
_cell.angle_beta   90.00
_cell.angle_gamma   90.00
#
_symmetry.space_group_name_H-M   'P 1'
#
loop_
_entity.id
_entity.type
_entity.pdbx_description
1 polymer ?
#
loop_
_entity_poly.entity_id
_entity_poly.type
_entity_poly.pdbx_seq_one_letter_code
_entity_poly.pdbx_strand_id
1 'polypeptide(L)'
;MQFGCNAPVSGPLIAPDSLVRIATEAEMLGFDYVTVSDHVMIPTSIASRYPYSDSGEFPSGAAAERLEQLTAATFVAAATSKLRIVTSVMVVPHRPAVLTAKILATLDYLSK
;
A
#
# COMPACT_ATOMS: atom_id res chain seq x y z
N MET A 1 2.22 -17.35 15.44
CA MET A 1 3.06 -16.37 14.73
C MET A 1 2.26 -15.94 13.51
N GLN A 2 2.30 -14.66 13.12
CA GLN A 2 1.58 -14.16 11.95
C GLN A 2 2.60 -13.75 10.88
N PHE A 3 2.28 -14.07 9.63
CA PHE A 3 3.13 -13.76 8.49
C PHE A 3 2.40 -12.84 7.53
N GLY A 4 3.09 -11.87 6.99
CA GLY A 4 2.57 -10.97 5.97
C GLY A 4 3.54 -10.78 4.82
N CYS A 5 3.03 -10.26 3.70
CA CYS A 5 3.82 -9.83 2.57
C CYS A 5 3.47 -8.39 2.20
N ASN A 6 4.25 -7.78 1.33
CA ASN A 6 3.98 -6.42 0.86
C ASN A 6 3.11 -6.45 -0.40
N ALA A 7 2.02 -5.70 -0.40
CA ALA A 7 1.26 -5.44 -1.62
C ALA A 7 2.01 -4.39 -2.47
N PRO A 8 2.29 -4.66 -3.75
CA PRO A 8 3.04 -3.74 -4.59
C PRO A 8 2.17 -2.53 -4.98
N VAL A 9 2.39 -1.41 -4.32
CA VAL A 9 1.73 -0.13 -4.63
C VAL A 9 2.63 0.83 -5.40
N SER A 10 3.79 0.35 -5.83
CA SER A 10 4.73 1.08 -6.69
C SER A 10 5.55 0.12 -7.55
N GLY A 11 6.11 0.63 -8.65
CA GLY A 11 6.97 -0.13 -9.55
C GLY A 11 6.21 -1.04 -10.53
N PRO A 12 6.87 -2.03 -11.14
CA PRO A 12 6.32 -2.75 -12.30
C PRO A 12 5.13 -3.69 -11.99
N LEU A 13 4.86 -3.96 -10.73
CA LEU A 13 3.80 -4.89 -10.31
C LEU A 13 2.50 -4.20 -9.86
N ILE A 14 2.34 -2.91 -10.12
CA ILE A 14 1.14 -2.15 -9.73
C ILE A 14 -0.07 -2.36 -10.65
N ALA A 15 0.10 -3.09 -11.75
CA ALA A 15 -1.02 -3.38 -12.64
C ALA A 15 -2.16 -4.07 -11.85
N PRO A 16 -3.43 -3.73 -12.12
CA PRO A 16 -4.57 -4.26 -11.36
C PRO A 16 -4.57 -5.78 -11.24
N ASP A 17 -4.34 -6.48 -12.34
CA ASP A 17 -4.31 -7.95 -12.35
C ASP A 17 -3.15 -8.52 -11.50
N SER A 18 -1.99 -7.87 -11.50
CA SER A 18 -0.85 -8.28 -10.69
C SER A 18 -1.14 -8.09 -9.21
N LEU A 19 -1.75 -6.96 -8.84
CA LEU A 19 -2.09 -6.64 -7.46
C LEU A 19 -3.14 -7.63 -6.91
N VAL A 20 -4.19 -7.91 -7.67
CA VAL A 20 -5.21 -8.91 -7.32
C VAL A 20 -4.56 -10.28 -7.18
N ARG A 21 -3.77 -10.71 -8.16
CA ARG A 21 -3.12 -12.01 -8.15
C ARG A 21 -2.22 -12.18 -6.94
N ILE A 22 -1.37 -11.22 -6.64
CA ILE A 22 -0.48 -11.27 -5.46
C ILE A 22 -1.28 -11.40 -4.17
N ALA A 23 -2.35 -10.61 -4.02
CA ALA A 23 -3.18 -10.64 -2.82
C ALA A 23 -3.92 -11.99 -2.67
N THR A 24 -4.52 -12.50 -3.72
CA THR A 24 -5.24 -13.78 -3.68
C THR A 24 -4.32 -14.98 -3.50
N GLU A 25 -3.14 -14.97 -4.12
CA GLU A 25 -2.13 -16.02 -3.90
C GLU A 25 -1.56 -15.96 -2.47
N ALA A 26 -1.33 -14.76 -1.92
CA ALA A 26 -0.92 -14.63 -0.52
C ALA A 26 -1.97 -15.22 0.43
N GLU A 27 -3.25 -14.95 0.19
CA GLU A 27 -4.35 -15.53 0.97
C GLU A 27 -4.37 -17.06 0.85
N MET A 28 -4.24 -17.61 -0.36
CA MET A 28 -4.21 -19.07 -0.59
C MET A 28 -3.01 -19.75 0.07
N LEU A 29 -1.85 -19.08 0.13
CA LEU A 29 -0.63 -19.56 0.78
C LEU A 29 -0.67 -19.44 2.31
N GLY A 30 -1.75 -18.85 2.87
CA GLY A 30 -1.95 -18.73 4.31
C GLY A 30 -1.24 -17.57 4.96
N PHE A 31 -0.93 -16.51 4.21
CA PHE A 31 -0.49 -15.25 4.83
C PHE A 31 -1.64 -14.62 5.61
N ASP A 32 -1.32 -14.06 6.77
CA ASP A 32 -2.29 -13.43 7.66
C ASP A 32 -2.66 -12.01 7.24
N TYR A 33 -1.72 -11.31 6.57
CA TYR A 33 -1.92 -9.92 6.16
C TYR A 33 -1.02 -9.50 5.00
N VAL A 34 -1.41 -8.40 4.35
CA VAL A 34 -0.56 -7.64 3.46
C VAL A 34 -0.30 -6.25 4.01
N THR A 35 0.91 -5.73 3.76
CA THR A 35 1.26 -4.34 4.09
C THR A 35 1.10 -3.44 2.88
N VAL A 36 0.63 -2.22 3.09
CA VAL A 36 0.48 -1.20 2.04
C VAL A 36 1.21 0.08 2.47
N SER A 37 2.15 0.53 1.66
CA SER A 37 2.91 1.76 1.93
C SER A 37 2.16 3.02 1.50
N ASP A 38 2.56 4.18 2.04
CA ASP A 38 1.90 5.46 1.81
C ASP A 38 2.86 6.51 1.21
N HIS A 39 2.72 6.74 -0.08
CA HIS A 39 3.43 7.79 -0.79
C HIS A 39 2.43 8.58 -1.64
N VAL A 40 1.86 9.63 -1.07
CA VAL A 40 0.87 10.48 -1.76
C VAL A 40 1.52 11.24 -2.92
N MET A 41 2.76 11.70 -2.73
CA MET A 41 3.55 12.38 -3.75
C MET A 41 5.04 12.19 -3.51
N ILE A 42 5.82 12.20 -4.57
CA ILE A 42 7.28 12.23 -4.51
C ILE A 42 7.74 13.51 -5.23
N PRO A 43 8.52 14.37 -4.58
CA PRO A 43 9.09 15.55 -5.23
C PRO A 43 10.00 15.15 -6.41
N THR A 44 9.95 15.90 -7.50
CA THR A 44 10.82 15.68 -8.68
C THR A 44 12.30 15.97 -8.38
N SER A 45 12.56 16.75 -7.35
CA SER A 45 13.91 17.04 -6.85
C SER A 45 13.94 16.87 -5.34
N ILE A 46 14.84 16.02 -4.86
CA ILE A 46 15.02 15.73 -3.44
C ILE A 46 16.45 16.10 -3.08
N ALA A 47 16.61 17.14 -2.26
CA ALA A 47 17.93 17.59 -1.82
C ALA A 47 18.50 16.77 -0.66
N SER A 48 17.65 16.13 0.12
CA SER A 48 18.09 15.27 1.24
C SER A 48 18.54 13.91 0.75
N ARG A 49 19.59 13.37 1.38
CA ARG A 49 20.03 12.01 1.10
C ARG A 49 19.02 10.99 1.67
N TYR A 50 18.62 10.03 0.85
CA TYR A 50 17.76 8.94 1.29
C TYR A 50 18.56 7.92 2.12
N PRO A 51 18.16 7.65 3.38
CA PRO A 51 19.00 6.91 4.32
C PRO A 51 19.05 5.40 4.04
N TYR A 52 18.13 4.86 3.25
CA TYR A 52 18.02 3.42 2.99
C TYR A 52 18.55 3.00 1.60
N SER A 53 19.36 3.84 0.96
CA SER A 53 20.04 3.50 -0.28
C SER A 53 21.51 3.93 -0.22
N ASP A 54 22.40 3.10 -0.75
CA ASP A 54 23.84 3.38 -0.77
C ASP A 54 24.17 4.62 -1.60
N SER A 55 23.45 4.82 -2.70
CA SER A 55 23.56 6.02 -3.54
C SER A 55 23.06 7.29 -2.85
N GLY A 56 22.19 7.15 -1.85
CA GLY A 56 21.46 8.27 -1.24
C GLY A 56 20.28 8.77 -2.07
N GLU A 57 19.98 8.11 -3.17
CA GLU A 57 18.83 8.45 -4.01
C GLU A 57 17.59 7.67 -3.59
N PHE A 58 16.42 8.30 -3.73
CA PHE A 58 15.14 7.63 -3.47
C PHE A 58 14.90 6.58 -4.58
N PRO A 59 14.65 5.30 -4.21
CA PRO A 59 14.44 4.22 -5.20
C PRO A 59 13.28 4.52 -6.14
N SER A 60 13.45 4.19 -7.41
CA SER A 60 12.48 4.38 -8.50
C SER A 60 12.23 5.84 -8.89
N GLY A 61 12.87 6.81 -8.24
CA GLY A 61 12.73 8.24 -8.56
C GLY A 61 11.30 8.78 -8.44
N ALA A 62 11.13 10.04 -8.81
CA ALA A 62 9.83 10.71 -8.81
C ALA A 62 8.90 10.25 -9.96
N ALA A 63 9.46 9.66 -11.02
CA ALA A 63 8.71 9.24 -12.21
C ALA A 63 8.01 7.88 -12.06
N ALA A 64 8.27 7.13 -11.00
CA ALA A 64 7.62 5.83 -10.81
C ALA A 64 6.15 6.02 -10.43
N GLU A 65 5.28 5.30 -11.13
CA GLU A 65 3.86 5.23 -10.81
C GLU A 65 3.66 4.68 -9.39
N ARG A 66 2.71 5.29 -8.66
CA ARG A 66 2.37 4.89 -7.30
C ARG A 66 0.87 4.96 -7.09
N LEU A 67 0.36 3.97 -6.40
CA LEU A 67 -1.04 3.94 -6.03
C LEU A 67 -1.25 4.65 -4.69
N GLU A 68 -2.39 5.31 -4.54
CA GLU A 68 -2.81 5.87 -3.26
C GLU A 68 -3.17 4.73 -2.30
N GLN A 69 -2.68 4.82 -1.06
CA GLN A 69 -2.71 3.74 -0.07
C GLN A 69 -4.10 3.19 0.21
N LEU A 70 -5.07 4.05 0.56
CA LEU A 70 -6.40 3.61 0.98
C LEU A 70 -7.24 3.11 -0.20
N THR A 71 -7.04 3.66 -1.38
CA THR A 71 -7.65 3.18 -2.62
C THR A 71 -7.13 1.80 -2.99
N ALA A 72 -5.80 1.60 -2.94
CA ALA A 72 -5.20 0.29 -3.19
C ALA A 72 -5.61 -0.74 -2.12
N ALA A 73 -5.66 -0.35 -0.84
CA ALA A 73 -6.15 -1.18 0.24
C ALA A 73 -7.58 -1.65 0.00
N THR A 74 -8.47 -0.74 -0.41
CA THR A 74 -9.86 -1.08 -0.73
C THR A 74 -9.97 -2.05 -1.90
N PHE A 75 -9.15 -1.85 -2.92
CA PHE A 75 -9.09 -2.72 -4.09
C PHE A 75 -8.63 -4.15 -3.72
N VAL A 76 -7.61 -4.28 -2.89
CA VAL A 76 -7.13 -5.56 -2.36
C VAL A 76 -8.18 -6.22 -1.47
N ALA A 77 -8.82 -5.46 -0.58
CA ALA A 77 -9.87 -5.97 0.30
C ALA A 77 -11.06 -6.52 -0.48
N ALA A 78 -11.42 -5.90 -1.60
CA ALA A 78 -12.50 -6.40 -2.47
C ALA A 78 -12.16 -7.72 -3.18
N ALA A 79 -10.87 -8.03 -3.33
CA ALA A 79 -10.39 -9.23 -4.03
C ALA A 79 -10.08 -10.41 -3.08
N THR A 80 -10.10 -10.21 -1.77
CA THR A 80 -9.73 -11.21 -0.75
C THR A 80 -10.84 -11.38 0.27
N SER A 81 -10.81 -12.46 1.06
CA SER A 81 -11.86 -12.79 2.02
C SER A 81 -11.39 -12.88 3.47
N LYS A 82 -10.09 -13.10 3.69
CA LYS A 82 -9.52 -13.34 5.03
C LYS A 82 -8.25 -12.54 5.26
N LEU A 83 -7.62 -12.06 4.19
CA LEU A 83 -6.34 -11.38 4.23
C LEU A 83 -6.52 -10.00 4.87
N ARG A 84 -5.89 -9.76 6.01
CA ARG A 84 -5.94 -8.45 6.68
C ARG A 84 -5.04 -7.46 5.97
N ILE A 85 -5.39 -6.19 6.06
CA ILE A 85 -4.60 -5.11 5.49
C ILE A 85 -3.97 -4.30 6.62
N VAL A 86 -2.66 -4.08 6.52
CA VAL A 86 -1.88 -3.30 7.47
C VAL A 86 -1.25 -2.12 6.73
N THR A 87 -1.56 -0.91 7.15
CA THR A 87 -0.87 0.28 6.65
C THR A 87 0.53 0.34 7.23
N SER A 88 1.55 0.36 6.39
CA SER A 88 2.95 0.33 6.82
C SER A 88 3.80 1.35 6.03
N VAL A 89 3.74 2.59 6.43
CA VAL A 89 2.92 3.22 7.47
C VAL A 89 1.84 4.10 6.83
N MET A 90 0.85 4.57 7.59
CA MET A 90 -0.05 5.64 7.15
C MET A 90 0.47 6.99 7.63
N VAL A 91 0.70 7.91 6.72
CA VAL A 91 1.05 9.29 7.05
C VAL A 91 -0.25 10.07 7.34
N VAL A 92 -0.75 9.91 8.55
CA VAL A 92 -2.07 10.46 8.96
C VAL A 92 -2.25 11.94 8.63
N PRO A 93 -1.23 12.84 8.83
CA PRO A 93 -1.38 14.26 8.51
C PRO A 93 -1.61 14.59 7.03
N HIS A 94 -1.39 13.66 6.11
CA HIS A 94 -1.62 13.89 4.68
C HIS A 94 -3.11 13.95 4.31
N ARG A 95 -4.00 13.53 5.21
CA ARG A 95 -5.43 13.41 4.93
C ARG A 95 -6.27 14.13 5.98
N PRO A 96 -7.41 14.74 5.60
CA PRO A 96 -8.37 15.27 6.57
C PRO A 96 -8.89 14.15 7.49
N ALA A 97 -8.80 14.34 8.81
CA ALA A 97 -9.08 13.30 9.80
C ALA A 97 -10.47 12.69 9.66
N VAL A 98 -11.50 13.53 9.49
CA VAL A 98 -12.91 13.08 9.35
C VAL A 98 -13.08 12.22 8.09
N LEU A 99 -12.50 12.64 6.97
CA LEU A 99 -12.56 11.88 5.73
C LEU A 99 -11.82 10.54 5.85
N THR A 100 -10.64 10.53 6.45
CA THR A 100 -9.87 9.32 6.69
C THR A 100 -10.63 8.32 7.56
N ALA A 101 -11.23 8.78 8.65
CA ALA A 101 -12.06 7.94 9.51
C ALA A 101 -13.25 7.34 8.74
N LYS A 102 -13.89 8.15 7.88
CA LYS A 102 -15.01 7.66 7.06
C LYS A 102 -14.56 6.62 6.03
N ILE A 103 -13.42 6.82 5.36
CA ILE A 103 -12.88 5.85 4.39
C ILE A 103 -12.55 4.54 5.09
N LEU A 104 -11.84 4.57 6.22
CA LEU A 104 -11.47 3.37 6.97
C LEU A 104 -12.70 2.61 7.48
N ALA A 105 -13.68 3.29 8.05
CA ALA A 105 -14.94 2.66 8.47
C ALA A 105 -15.72 2.06 7.30
N THR A 106 -15.66 2.68 6.13
CA THR A 106 -16.30 2.16 4.92
C THR A 106 -15.57 0.91 4.40
N LEU A 107 -14.23 0.95 4.38
CA LEU A 107 -13.41 -0.19 3.98
C LEU A 107 -13.67 -1.38 4.90
N ASP A 108 -13.64 -1.16 6.22
CA ASP A 108 -13.93 -2.20 7.22
C ASP A 108 -15.32 -2.81 7.02
N TYR A 109 -16.34 -1.98 6.82
CA TYR A 109 -17.72 -2.45 6.57
C TYR A 109 -17.87 -3.27 5.29
N LEU A 110 -17.18 -2.87 4.21
CA LEU A 110 -17.28 -3.55 2.91
C LEU A 110 -16.42 -4.81 2.82
N SER A 111 -15.33 -4.89 3.59
CA SER A 111 -14.43 -6.05 3.58
C SER A 111 -14.91 -7.19 4.52
N LYS A 112 -15.85 -6.91 5.41
CA LYS A 112 -16.51 -7.84 6.36
C LYS A 112 -15.56 -8.50 7.35
#